data_ed69df46b7822bfbaf9e95dad72ca519
#
_entry.id   ed69df46b7822bfbaf9e95dad72ca519
#
_cell.length_a   1.000
_cell.length_b   1.000
_cell.length_c   1.000
_cell.angle_alpha   90.00
_cell.angle_beta   90.00
_cell.angle_gamma   90.00
#
_symmetry.space_group_name_H-M   'P 1'
#
loop_
_entity.id
_entity.type
_entity.pdbx_description
1 polymer ?
#
loop_
_entity_poly.entity_id
_entity_poly.type
_entity_poly.pdbx_seq_one_letter_code
_entity_poly.pdbx_strand_id
1 'polypeptide(L)'
;DCLDYDHSDADIIVNMVPGSIGARVIHELKNTGVRIVDLSFSEQTPDTQSESQSTILWDVGIAPGLSNMLVAMASRKFGILDEVTIKVGGNPSKPDDNWSYMAPFSPHDVIAEYTRPARIIRDGELVIVPAITDLHTIDANGRKMEAFLTDGLRSLLDVPAKNMGEYTVRWPGHIDKYQHSDLDPDDLVEEWRFDISKGEFTWMEVKVRSGKNNIKWVVEDSGHGLDSSMARTTGLVTACCVIALAE
;
A
#
# COMPACT_ATOMS: atom_id res chain seq x y z
N ASP A 1 -22.57 -13.83 2.11
CA ASP A 1 -21.12 -13.86 1.82
C ASP A 1 -20.92 -13.49 0.36
N CYS A 2 -19.89 -12.68 0.03
CA CYS A 2 -19.60 -12.30 -1.34
C CYS A 2 -19.21 -13.51 -2.23
N LEU A 3 -18.76 -14.60 -1.62
CA LEU A 3 -18.41 -15.84 -2.31
C LEU A 3 -19.64 -16.71 -2.65
N ASP A 4 -20.80 -16.44 -2.04
CA ASP A 4 -22.05 -17.16 -2.34
C ASP A 4 -22.79 -16.56 -3.55
N TYR A 5 -22.26 -15.45 -4.10
CA TYR A 5 -22.84 -14.79 -5.27
C TYR A 5 -22.38 -15.47 -6.56
N ASP A 6 -23.28 -15.60 -7.53
CA ASP A 6 -22.93 -16.06 -8.87
C ASP A 6 -22.26 -14.92 -9.65
N HIS A 7 -20.98 -15.10 -9.96
CA HIS A 7 -20.16 -14.12 -10.67
C HIS A 7 -20.09 -14.37 -12.18
N SER A 8 -20.84 -15.36 -12.70
CA SER A 8 -20.76 -15.79 -14.11
C SER A 8 -21.10 -14.69 -15.14
N ASP A 9 -21.92 -13.73 -14.74
CA ASP A 9 -22.34 -12.60 -15.58
C ASP A 9 -21.40 -11.37 -15.50
N ALA A 10 -20.34 -11.45 -14.68
CA ALA A 10 -19.40 -10.35 -14.53
C ALA A 10 -18.28 -10.40 -15.58
N ASP A 11 -18.02 -9.29 -16.26
CA ASP A 11 -16.84 -9.15 -17.12
C ASP A 11 -15.55 -8.94 -16.33
N ILE A 12 -15.66 -8.18 -15.23
CA ILE A 12 -14.55 -7.86 -14.33
C ILE A 12 -15.06 -7.84 -12.89
N ILE A 13 -14.32 -8.47 -11.99
CA ILE A 13 -14.55 -8.39 -10.56
C ILE A 13 -13.51 -7.46 -9.93
N VAL A 14 -13.95 -6.49 -9.15
CA VAL A 14 -13.07 -5.63 -8.35
C VAL A 14 -13.14 -6.09 -6.90
N ASN A 15 -12.07 -6.74 -6.43
CA ASN A 15 -11.98 -7.23 -5.05
C ASN A 15 -11.46 -6.14 -4.12
N MET A 16 -12.31 -5.66 -3.23
CA MET A 16 -12.01 -4.60 -2.24
C MET A 16 -12.23 -5.09 -0.79
N VAL A 17 -12.16 -6.39 -0.57
CA VAL A 17 -12.33 -6.96 0.78
C VAL A 17 -11.09 -6.69 1.64
N PRO A 18 -11.22 -6.73 2.98
CA PRO A 18 -10.09 -6.66 3.90
C PRO A 18 -9.02 -7.71 3.61
N GLY A 19 -7.75 -7.40 3.90
CA GLY A 19 -6.61 -8.27 3.65
C GLY A 19 -6.73 -9.66 4.29
N SER A 20 -7.40 -9.76 5.44
CA SER A 20 -7.61 -11.02 6.15
C SER A 20 -8.40 -12.08 5.37
N ILE A 21 -9.23 -11.66 4.40
CA ILE A 21 -10.01 -12.57 3.56
C ILE A 21 -9.66 -12.49 2.07
N GLY A 22 -8.83 -11.54 1.67
CA GLY A 22 -8.49 -11.26 0.27
C GLY A 22 -7.90 -12.46 -0.47
N ALA A 23 -6.91 -13.13 0.13
CA ALA A 23 -6.28 -14.31 -0.47
C ALA A 23 -7.29 -15.46 -0.69
N ARG A 24 -8.24 -15.66 0.22
CA ARG A 24 -9.32 -16.65 0.05
C ARG A 24 -10.22 -16.29 -1.13
N VAL A 25 -10.62 -15.02 -1.26
CA VAL A 25 -11.46 -14.57 -2.38
C VAL A 25 -10.76 -14.80 -3.72
N ILE A 26 -9.49 -14.43 -3.83
CA ILE A 26 -8.69 -14.69 -5.04
C ILE A 26 -8.58 -16.19 -5.33
N HIS A 27 -8.35 -17.02 -4.31
CA HIS A 27 -8.27 -18.48 -4.49
C HIS A 27 -9.57 -19.07 -5.07
N GLU A 28 -10.72 -18.64 -4.59
CA GLU A 28 -12.03 -19.11 -5.08
C GLU A 28 -12.33 -18.62 -6.51
N LEU A 29 -11.94 -17.39 -6.82
CA LEU A 29 -12.25 -16.75 -8.11
C LEU A 29 -11.25 -17.08 -9.22
N LYS A 30 -10.04 -17.56 -8.92
CA LYS A 30 -8.96 -17.75 -9.93
C LYS A 30 -9.31 -18.68 -11.07
N ASN A 31 -10.29 -19.58 -10.92
CA ASN A 31 -10.69 -20.56 -11.92
C ASN A 31 -12.03 -20.26 -12.59
N THR A 32 -12.60 -19.07 -12.35
CA THR A 32 -13.89 -18.68 -12.96
C THR A 32 -13.76 -18.17 -14.40
N GLY A 33 -12.55 -17.84 -14.85
CA GLY A 33 -12.30 -17.22 -16.16
C GLY A 33 -12.57 -15.70 -16.20
N VAL A 34 -13.09 -15.12 -15.11
CA VAL A 34 -13.37 -13.69 -15.00
C VAL A 34 -12.08 -12.91 -14.76
N ARG A 35 -11.99 -11.69 -15.28
CA ARG A 35 -10.88 -10.78 -14.98
C ARG A 35 -11.04 -10.21 -13.59
N ILE A 36 -9.96 -10.14 -12.82
CA ILE A 36 -10.00 -9.71 -11.42
C ILE A 36 -9.03 -8.55 -11.21
N VAL A 37 -9.50 -7.47 -10.57
CA VAL A 37 -8.69 -6.37 -10.05
C VAL A 37 -8.74 -6.46 -8.53
N ASP A 38 -7.58 -6.68 -7.89
CA ASP A 38 -7.50 -6.95 -6.46
C ASP A 38 -6.78 -5.82 -5.70
N LEU A 39 -7.50 -5.23 -4.76
CA LEU A 39 -7.04 -4.19 -3.85
C LEU A 39 -6.74 -4.71 -2.45
N SER A 40 -6.98 -6.00 -2.18
CA SER A 40 -6.81 -6.55 -0.84
C SER A 40 -5.33 -6.54 -0.42
N PHE A 41 -5.06 -6.07 0.80
CA PHE A 41 -3.71 -6.04 1.37
C PHE A 41 -3.42 -7.31 2.17
N SER A 42 -3.64 -8.47 1.55
CA SER A 42 -3.40 -9.77 2.18
C SER A 42 -1.92 -9.99 2.49
N GLU A 43 -1.62 -10.68 3.60
CA GLU A 43 -0.25 -11.10 3.91
C GLU A 43 0.31 -12.03 2.83
N GLN A 44 -0.51 -12.96 2.37
CA GLN A 44 -0.17 -13.84 1.27
C GLN A 44 -0.35 -13.12 -0.06
N THR A 45 0.68 -13.15 -0.90
CA THR A 45 0.59 -12.72 -2.29
C THR A 45 -0.04 -13.82 -3.13
N PRO A 46 -0.80 -13.50 -4.20
CA PRO A 46 -1.28 -14.51 -5.12
C PRO A 46 -0.12 -15.34 -5.68
N ASP A 47 -0.31 -16.65 -5.74
CA ASP A 47 0.65 -17.53 -6.40
C ASP A 47 0.59 -17.32 -7.92
N THR A 48 1.56 -16.58 -8.44
CA THR A 48 1.66 -16.25 -9.86
C THR A 48 2.16 -17.42 -10.71
N GLN A 49 2.61 -18.51 -10.09
CA GLN A 49 3.07 -19.72 -10.77
C GLN A 49 2.00 -20.80 -10.84
N SER A 50 0.91 -20.69 -10.06
CA SER A 50 -0.21 -21.61 -10.17
C SER A 50 -1.03 -21.33 -11.42
N GLU A 51 -1.53 -22.38 -12.05
CA GLU A 51 -2.47 -22.24 -13.17
C GLU A 51 -3.72 -21.50 -12.70
N SER A 52 -4.09 -20.47 -13.45
CA SER A 52 -5.31 -19.68 -13.25
C SER A 52 -6.01 -19.52 -14.59
N GLN A 53 -7.32 -19.71 -14.62
CA GLN A 53 -8.15 -19.39 -15.79
C GLN A 53 -8.49 -17.89 -15.82
N SER A 54 -8.43 -17.22 -14.68
CA SER A 54 -8.70 -15.80 -14.53
C SER A 54 -7.42 -14.97 -14.73
N THR A 55 -7.54 -13.82 -15.37
CA THR A 55 -6.48 -12.80 -15.36
C THR A 55 -6.61 -11.99 -14.09
N ILE A 56 -5.58 -12.00 -13.26
CA ILE A 56 -5.58 -11.31 -11.94
C ILE A 56 -4.57 -10.17 -11.98
N LEU A 57 -5.06 -8.94 -11.82
CA LEU A 57 -4.25 -7.76 -11.56
C LEU A 57 -4.34 -7.44 -10.07
N TRP A 58 -3.30 -7.72 -9.32
CA TRP A 58 -3.25 -7.56 -7.88
C TRP A 58 -2.28 -6.44 -7.46
N ASP A 59 -2.25 -6.08 -6.18
CA ASP A 59 -1.58 -4.89 -5.69
C ASP A 59 -2.09 -3.62 -6.41
N VAL A 60 -3.39 -3.42 -6.43
CA VAL A 60 -4.00 -2.24 -7.05
C VAL A 60 -4.40 -1.23 -5.99
N GLY A 61 -3.88 -0.02 -6.11
CA GLY A 61 -4.08 1.08 -5.17
C GLY A 61 -3.04 2.16 -5.35
N ILE A 62 -2.81 2.97 -4.32
CA ILE A 62 -1.76 3.99 -4.34
C ILE A 62 -0.37 3.38 -4.06
N ALA A 63 -0.23 2.63 -2.97
CA ALA A 63 0.95 1.85 -2.59
C ALA A 63 0.52 0.73 -1.61
N PRO A 64 0.61 -0.52 -2.03
CA PRO A 64 0.99 -0.98 -3.36
C PRO A 64 0.02 -0.56 -4.47
N GLY A 65 0.55 -0.41 -5.69
CA GLY A 65 -0.24 -0.08 -6.87
C GLY A 65 0.45 0.92 -7.79
N LEU A 66 0.11 2.21 -7.70
CA LEU A 66 0.77 3.23 -8.50
C LEU A 66 2.28 3.24 -8.25
N SER A 67 2.74 3.06 -7.01
CA SER A 67 4.15 2.89 -6.68
C SER A 67 4.79 1.77 -7.49
N ASN A 68 4.12 0.61 -7.57
CA ASN A 68 4.59 -0.58 -8.28
C ASN A 68 4.71 -0.32 -9.79
N MET A 69 3.71 0.35 -10.38
CA MET A 69 3.72 0.72 -11.78
C MET A 69 4.88 1.66 -12.13
N LEU A 70 5.14 2.67 -11.28
CA LEU A 70 6.23 3.63 -11.48
C LEU A 70 7.61 2.96 -11.39
N VAL A 71 7.81 2.07 -10.42
CA VAL A 71 9.05 1.29 -10.27
C VAL A 71 9.24 0.33 -11.44
N ALA A 72 8.18 -0.40 -11.84
CA ALA A 72 8.23 -1.31 -12.99
C ALA A 72 8.54 -0.55 -14.29
N MET A 73 7.98 0.64 -14.47
CA MET A 73 8.28 1.51 -15.62
C MET A 73 9.75 1.92 -15.62
N ALA A 74 10.32 2.27 -14.45
CA ALA A 74 11.74 2.61 -14.33
C ALA A 74 12.62 1.39 -14.63
N SER A 75 12.29 0.21 -14.11
CA SER A 75 13.03 -1.03 -14.35
C SER A 75 13.00 -1.43 -15.83
N ARG A 76 11.86 -1.31 -16.51
CA ARG A 76 11.77 -1.54 -17.97
C ARG A 76 12.68 -0.59 -18.76
N LYS A 77 12.84 0.64 -18.29
CA LYS A 77 13.64 1.66 -18.97
C LYS A 77 15.14 1.54 -18.70
N PHE A 78 15.53 1.16 -17.47
CA PHE A 78 16.92 1.23 -17.02
C PHE A 78 17.53 -0.14 -16.69
N GLY A 79 16.74 -1.22 -16.68
CA GLY A 79 17.17 -2.55 -16.25
C GLY A 79 17.27 -2.63 -14.72
N ILE A 80 18.38 -3.14 -14.20
CA ILE A 80 18.61 -3.30 -12.77
C ILE A 80 18.67 -1.92 -12.10
N LEU A 81 17.85 -1.76 -11.04
CA LEU A 81 17.79 -0.54 -10.25
C LEU A 81 18.81 -0.59 -9.11
N ASP A 82 19.58 0.48 -8.89
CA ASP A 82 20.53 0.53 -7.77
C ASP A 82 19.81 0.75 -6.44
N GLU A 83 18.80 1.62 -6.46
CA GLU A 83 18.07 1.98 -5.25
C GLU A 83 16.64 2.39 -5.59
N VAL A 84 15.71 1.87 -4.83
CA VAL A 84 14.29 2.23 -4.86
C VAL A 84 13.82 2.55 -3.45
N THR A 85 13.27 3.73 -3.28
CA THR A 85 12.65 4.14 -2.01
C THR A 85 11.23 4.60 -2.30
N ILE A 86 10.27 3.97 -1.65
CA ILE A 86 8.85 4.34 -1.66
C ILE A 86 8.51 4.85 -0.27
N LYS A 87 7.86 6.01 -0.19
CA LYS A 87 7.35 6.57 1.04
C LYS A 87 5.91 6.97 0.83
N VAL A 88 4.99 6.49 1.67
CA VAL A 88 3.55 6.72 1.49
C VAL A 88 2.85 6.87 2.83
N GLY A 89 1.82 7.70 2.88
CA GLY A 89 0.97 7.80 4.06
C GLY A 89 -0.29 8.61 3.80
N GLY A 90 -1.39 8.16 4.40
CA GLY A 90 -2.61 8.91 4.60
C GLY A 90 -2.65 9.42 6.04
N ASN A 91 -2.81 10.72 6.24
CA ASN A 91 -2.71 11.34 7.56
C ASN A 91 -3.72 12.47 7.70
N PRO A 92 -4.19 12.81 8.91
CA PRO A 92 -4.93 14.04 9.13
C PRO A 92 -4.11 15.25 8.69
N SER A 93 -4.77 16.29 8.19
CA SER A 93 -4.13 17.51 7.65
C SER A 93 -3.24 18.22 8.66
N LYS A 94 -3.50 18.03 9.96
CA LYS A 94 -2.72 18.59 11.07
C LYS A 94 -2.56 17.53 12.15
N PRO A 95 -1.42 17.51 12.86
CA PRO A 95 -1.29 16.69 14.07
C PRO A 95 -2.25 17.22 15.16
N ASP A 96 -2.60 16.34 16.08
CA ASP A 96 -3.41 16.65 17.27
C ASP A 96 -2.69 16.17 18.54
N ASP A 97 -3.29 16.46 19.70
CA ASP A 97 -2.71 16.07 21.00
C ASP A 97 -2.96 14.58 21.33
N ASN A 98 -3.65 13.84 20.48
CA ASN A 98 -3.90 12.42 20.65
C ASN A 98 -2.95 11.56 19.80
N TRP A 99 -3.46 10.89 18.79
CA TRP A 99 -2.66 9.98 17.94
C TRP A 99 -2.03 10.68 16.74
N SER A 100 -2.51 11.87 16.37
CA SER A 100 -2.15 12.52 15.11
C SER A 100 -2.34 11.61 13.91
N TYR A 101 -3.27 10.66 14.03
CA TYR A 101 -3.57 9.65 13.04
C TYR A 101 -5.05 9.27 13.05
N MET A 102 -5.56 8.87 11.92
CA MET A 102 -6.84 8.20 11.72
C MET A 102 -6.70 7.26 10.51
N ALA A 103 -7.25 6.05 10.60
CA ALA A 103 -7.10 5.02 9.58
C ALA A 103 -7.96 5.35 8.35
N PRO A 104 -7.37 5.64 7.18
CA PRO A 104 -8.13 6.02 5.99
C PRO A 104 -8.68 4.81 5.21
N PHE A 105 -8.37 3.60 5.62
CA PHE A 105 -8.83 2.33 5.06
C PHE A 105 -9.00 1.30 6.18
N SER A 106 -9.11 -0.01 5.86
CA SER A 106 -9.31 -1.09 6.85
C SER A 106 -8.38 -0.94 8.06
N PRO A 107 -8.89 -0.64 9.27
CA PRO A 107 -8.04 -0.40 10.43
C PRO A 107 -7.18 -1.60 10.83
N HIS A 108 -7.66 -2.83 10.65
CA HIS A 108 -6.86 -4.03 10.92
C HIS A 108 -5.69 -4.18 9.93
N ASP A 109 -5.89 -3.79 8.65
CA ASP A 109 -4.80 -3.79 7.67
C ASP A 109 -3.77 -2.70 7.99
N VAL A 110 -4.22 -1.56 8.55
CA VAL A 110 -3.31 -0.53 9.08
C VAL A 110 -2.48 -1.09 10.23
N ILE A 111 -3.07 -1.80 11.19
CA ILE A 111 -2.34 -2.41 12.31
C ILE A 111 -1.27 -3.39 11.80
N ALA A 112 -1.53 -4.09 10.71
CA ALA A 112 -0.55 -4.97 10.09
C ALA A 112 0.74 -4.23 9.65
N GLU A 113 0.68 -2.94 9.32
CA GLU A 113 1.87 -2.13 9.02
C GLU A 113 2.82 -2.00 10.21
N TYR A 114 2.31 -2.11 11.44
CA TYR A 114 3.09 -1.95 12.68
C TYR A 114 3.57 -3.28 13.27
N THR A 115 3.01 -4.41 12.84
CA THR A 115 3.25 -5.71 13.44
C THR A 115 3.91 -6.69 12.48
N ARG A 116 3.64 -6.58 11.17
CA ARG A 116 4.17 -7.47 10.15
C ARG A 116 5.65 -7.16 9.87
N PRO A 117 6.55 -8.16 9.90
CA PRO A 117 7.92 -7.96 9.45
C PRO A 117 7.97 -7.50 7.99
N ALA A 118 8.81 -6.53 7.69
CA ALA A 118 8.94 -5.96 6.35
C ALA A 118 9.92 -6.77 5.49
N ARG A 119 9.51 -7.13 4.28
CA ARG A 119 10.35 -7.69 3.23
C ARG A 119 10.96 -6.55 2.43
N ILE A 120 12.28 -6.52 2.35
CA ILE A 120 13.04 -5.51 1.61
C ILE A 120 14.08 -6.20 0.73
N ILE A 121 14.63 -5.47 -0.25
CA ILE A 121 15.81 -5.90 -0.99
C ILE A 121 17.02 -5.13 -0.47
N ARG A 122 18.09 -5.86 -0.11
CA ARG A 122 19.37 -5.30 0.30
C ARG A 122 20.50 -6.06 -0.39
N ASP A 123 21.37 -5.33 -1.08
CA ASP A 123 22.49 -5.90 -1.87
C ASP A 123 22.03 -6.98 -2.88
N GLY A 124 20.83 -6.85 -3.42
CA GLY A 124 20.22 -7.75 -4.37
C GLY A 124 19.53 -8.99 -3.75
N GLU A 125 19.49 -9.09 -2.44
CA GLU A 125 18.92 -10.24 -1.72
C GLU A 125 17.68 -9.81 -0.94
N LEU A 126 16.70 -10.72 -0.85
CA LEU A 126 15.53 -10.56 0.01
C LEU A 126 15.94 -10.63 1.49
N VAL A 127 15.64 -9.58 2.23
CA VAL A 127 15.87 -9.52 3.68
C VAL A 127 14.56 -9.24 4.39
N ILE A 128 14.32 -9.94 5.50
CA ILE A 128 13.16 -9.70 6.36
C ILE A 128 13.66 -8.96 7.61
N VAL A 129 13.07 -7.80 7.88
CA VAL A 129 13.40 -6.97 9.05
C VAL A 129 12.19 -6.83 9.96
N PRO A 130 12.39 -6.63 11.28
CA PRO A 130 11.27 -6.40 12.20
C PRO A 130 10.41 -5.20 11.76
N ALA A 131 9.14 -5.21 12.14
CA ALA A 131 8.26 -4.05 11.98
C ALA A 131 8.87 -2.80 12.64
N ILE A 132 8.55 -1.62 12.13
CA ILE A 132 9.02 -0.32 12.63
C ILE A 132 10.56 -0.18 12.62
N THR A 133 11.23 -0.88 11.71
CA THR A 133 12.68 -0.70 11.50
C THR A 133 12.95 0.58 10.72
N ASP A 134 14.14 1.16 10.92
CA ASP A 134 14.65 2.34 10.22
C ASP A 134 13.73 3.58 10.35
N LEU A 135 13.20 3.81 11.56
CA LEU A 135 12.43 5.01 11.88
C LEU A 135 13.31 6.25 11.76
N HIS A 136 12.92 7.18 10.89
CA HIS A 136 13.66 8.42 10.68
C HIS A 136 12.74 9.58 10.27
N THR A 137 13.22 10.80 10.50
CA THR A 137 12.52 12.02 10.09
C THR A 137 12.71 12.28 8.60
N ILE A 138 11.63 12.72 7.95
CA ILE A 138 11.61 13.13 6.54
C ILE A 138 10.95 14.50 6.37
N ASP A 139 11.18 15.13 5.24
CA ASP A 139 10.38 16.25 4.74
C ASP A 139 9.41 15.75 3.65
N ALA A 140 8.12 15.91 3.90
CA ALA A 140 7.05 15.59 2.97
C ALA A 140 6.40 16.89 2.47
N ASN A 141 7.05 17.52 1.48
CA ASN A 141 6.63 18.82 0.92
C ASN A 141 6.46 19.92 1.98
N GLY A 142 7.49 20.10 2.83
CA GLY A 142 7.50 21.11 3.89
C GLY A 142 6.83 20.66 5.18
N ARG A 143 6.27 19.44 5.25
CA ARG A 143 5.79 18.82 6.48
C ARG A 143 6.89 17.94 7.07
N LYS A 144 7.31 18.22 8.30
CA LYS A 144 8.19 17.31 9.03
C LYS A 144 7.40 16.08 9.45
N MET A 145 7.77 14.92 8.93
CA MET A 145 7.10 13.64 9.17
C MET A 145 8.10 12.59 9.65
N GLU A 146 7.60 11.43 10.08
CA GLU A 146 8.39 10.22 10.37
C GLU A 146 8.07 9.15 9.35
N ALA A 147 9.08 8.35 8.99
CA ALA A 147 8.94 7.23 8.08
C ALA A 147 9.60 5.99 8.68
N PHE A 148 9.00 4.83 8.51
CA PHE A 148 9.50 3.53 8.97
C PHE A 148 9.19 2.44 7.95
N LEU A 149 10.03 1.40 7.89
CA LEU A 149 9.88 0.29 6.94
C LEU A 149 8.61 -0.51 7.22
N THR A 150 7.90 -0.83 6.15
CA THR A 150 6.69 -1.65 6.14
C THR A 150 6.70 -2.67 5.00
N ASP A 151 5.86 -3.71 5.08
CA ASP A 151 5.79 -4.82 4.12
C ASP A 151 4.96 -4.46 2.87
N GLY A 152 5.27 -3.35 2.22
CA GLY A 152 4.53 -2.83 1.08
C GLY A 152 5.12 -3.15 -0.29
N LEU A 153 6.35 -3.68 -0.39
CA LEU A 153 6.98 -3.98 -1.69
C LEU A 153 6.21 -5.03 -2.50
N ARG A 154 5.81 -6.13 -1.88
CA ARG A 154 4.96 -7.18 -2.42
C ARG A 154 5.37 -7.63 -3.84
N SER A 155 4.61 -7.29 -4.89
CA SER A 155 4.95 -7.64 -6.28
C SER A 155 6.27 -7.02 -6.77
N LEU A 156 6.77 -5.98 -6.11
CA LEU A 156 8.06 -5.40 -6.44
C LEU A 156 9.25 -6.26 -6.04
N LEU A 157 9.06 -7.26 -5.18
CA LEU A 157 10.13 -8.20 -4.81
C LEU A 157 10.69 -8.97 -6.02
N ASP A 158 9.91 -9.09 -7.10
CA ASP A 158 10.34 -9.69 -8.37
C ASP A 158 11.06 -8.71 -9.30
N VAL A 159 11.09 -7.42 -8.97
CA VAL A 159 11.76 -6.40 -9.79
C VAL A 159 13.27 -6.36 -9.47
N PRO A 160 14.15 -6.47 -10.48
CA PRO A 160 15.59 -6.48 -10.24
C PRO A 160 16.09 -5.16 -9.63
N ALA A 161 16.48 -5.19 -8.39
CA ALA A 161 17.05 -4.04 -7.68
C ALA A 161 18.15 -4.48 -6.71
N LYS A 162 19.13 -3.59 -6.44
CA LYS A 162 20.15 -3.83 -5.41
C LYS A 162 19.61 -3.49 -4.03
N ASN A 163 18.91 -2.36 -3.91
CA ASN A 163 18.29 -1.95 -2.65
C ASN A 163 16.89 -1.44 -2.93
N MET A 164 15.91 -1.90 -2.16
CA MET A 164 14.52 -1.47 -2.28
C MET A 164 13.81 -1.58 -0.94
N GLY A 165 13.08 -0.53 -0.57
CA GLY A 165 12.25 -0.49 0.63
C GLY A 165 11.04 0.41 0.47
N GLU A 166 9.96 0.04 1.15
CA GLU A 166 8.78 0.86 1.32
C GLU A 166 8.64 1.31 2.77
N TYR A 167 8.26 2.55 2.95
CA TYR A 167 8.13 3.23 4.24
C TYR A 167 6.74 3.81 4.39
N THR A 168 6.10 3.50 5.50
CA THR A 168 4.90 4.19 5.93
C THR A 168 5.25 5.51 6.59
N VAL A 169 4.47 6.55 6.29
CA VAL A 169 4.71 7.93 6.74
C VAL A 169 3.64 8.35 7.74
N ARG A 170 4.05 8.91 8.88
CA ARG A 170 3.19 9.37 9.97
C ARG A 170 3.66 10.72 10.54
N TRP A 171 2.79 11.41 11.26
CA TRP A 171 3.18 12.59 12.03
C TRP A 171 4.18 12.21 13.13
N PRO A 172 5.15 13.10 13.47
CA PRO A 172 6.15 12.84 14.51
C PRO A 172 5.51 12.54 15.87
N GLY A 173 6.07 11.54 16.56
CA GLY A 173 5.61 11.09 17.86
C GLY A 173 4.51 10.03 17.81
N HIS A 174 3.91 9.75 16.65
CA HIS A 174 2.91 8.69 16.52
C HIS A 174 3.50 7.30 16.83
N ILE A 175 4.68 7.01 16.28
CA ILE A 175 5.34 5.72 16.49
C ILE A 175 5.82 5.55 17.92
N ASP A 176 6.36 6.61 18.53
CA ASP A 176 6.75 6.59 19.96
C ASP A 176 5.53 6.28 20.84
N LYS A 177 4.40 6.94 20.60
CA LYS A 177 3.14 6.67 21.30
C LYS A 177 2.66 5.23 21.11
N TYR A 178 2.72 4.70 19.87
CA TYR A 178 2.35 3.32 19.59
C TYR A 178 3.20 2.32 20.38
N GLN A 179 4.53 2.50 20.38
CA GLN A 179 5.47 1.59 21.04
C GLN A 179 5.35 1.60 22.57
N HIS A 180 4.82 2.68 23.17
CA HIS A 180 4.61 2.80 24.61
C HIS A 180 3.14 2.62 25.02
N SER A 181 2.28 2.27 24.09
CA SER A 181 0.86 2.01 24.34
C SER A 181 0.66 0.55 24.77
N ASP A 182 -0.17 0.33 25.79
CA ASP A 182 -0.65 -0.99 26.21
C ASP A 182 -1.99 -1.37 25.56
N LEU A 183 -2.45 -0.61 24.55
CA LEU A 183 -3.71 -0.86 23.85
C LEU A 183 -3.59 -2.11 22.97
N ASP A 184 -4.63 -2.92 22.99
CA ASP A 184 -4.73 -4.04 22.07
C ASP A 184 -5.18 -3.58 20.65
N PRO A 185 -5.15 -4.47 19.65
CA PRO A 185 -5.55 -4.12 18.29
C PRO A 185 -6.98 -3.58 18.15
N ASP A 186 -7.93 -4.07 18.94
CA ASP A 186 -9.33 -3.63 18.86
C ASP A 186 -9.49 -2.23 19.47
N ASP A 187 -8.78 -1.92 20.54
CA ASP A 187 -8.71 -0.59 21.12
C ASP A 187 -8.08 0.41 20.13
N LEU A 188 -7.00 0.02 19.44
CA LEU A 188 -6.37 0.85 18.42
C LEU A 188 -7.30 1.13 17.22
N VAL A 189 -8.12 0.17 16.82
CA VAL A 189 -9.14 0.37 15.78
C VAL A 189 -10.12 1.47 16.17
N GLU A 190 -10.56 1.50 17.42
CA GLU A 190 -11.47 2.54 17.92
C GLU A 190 -10.76 3.91 18.03
N GLU A 191 -9.54 3.94 18.54
CA GLU A 191 -8.73 5.15 18.69
C GLU A 191 -8.38 5.79 17.32
N TRP A 192 -8.14 4.96 16.31
CA TRP A 192 -7.78 5.39 14.96
C TRP A 192 -8.98 5.47 14.01
N ARG A 193 -10.18 5.49 14.53
CA ARG A 193 -11.38 5.63 13.70
C ARG A 193 -11.30 6.88 12.84
N PHE A 194 -11.63 6.72 11.55
CA PHE A 194 -11.64 7.83 10.61
C PHE A 194 -12.69 8.86 10.98
N ASP A 195 -12.26 10.10 11.16
CA ASP A 195 -13.10 11.24 11.52
C ASP A 195 -13.36 12.12 10.29
N ILE A 196 -14.55 12.00 9.70
CA ILE A 196 -14.95 12.76 8.51
C ILE A 196 -15.01 14.27 8.72
N SER A 197 -15.00 14.75 9.96
CA SER A 197 -14.98 16.18 10.27
C SER A 197 -13.58 16.79 10.14
N LYS A 198 -12.54 15.96 10.12
CA LYS A 198 -11.15 16.38 9.96
C LYS A 198 -10.75 16.34 8.48
N GLY A 199 -9.98 17.33 8.04
CA GLY A 199 -9.26 17.24 6.77
C GLY A 199 -8.16 16.20 6.84
N GLU A 200 -7.85 15.58 5.72
CA GLU A 200 -6.76 14.59 5.60
C GLU A 200 -6.00 14.79 4.28
N PHE A 201 -4.86 14.15 4.16
CA PHE A 201 -4.08 14.13 2.93
C PHE A 201 -3.43 12.77 2.70
N THR A 202 -3.25 12.44 1.44
CA THR A 202 -2.41 11.35 0.97
C THR A 202 -1.15 11.92 0.36
N TRP A 203 0.00 11.43 0.78
CA TRP A 203 1.29 11.80 0.21
C TRP A 203 2.09 10.54 -0.12
N MET A 204 2.67 10.51 -1.32
CA MET A 204 3.57 9.43 -1.74
C MET A 204 4.76 10.02 -2.49
N GLU A 205 5.95 9.51 -2.20
CA GLU A 205 7.18 9.77 -2.94
C GLU A 205 7.78 8.44 -3.39
N VAL A 206 8.06 8.32 -4.68
CA VAL A 206 8.83 7.19 -5.25
C VAL A 206 10.12 7.75 -5.81
N LYS A 207 11.25 7.28 -5.28
CA LYS A 207 12.59 7.60 -5.77
C LYS A 207 13.25 6.36 -6.36
N VAL A 208 13.81 6.49 -7.53
CA VAL A 208 14.54 5.43 -8.21
C VAL A 208 15.90 5.97 -8.70
N ARG A 209 16.96 5.22 -8.38
CA ARG A 209 18.32 5.48 -8.89
C ARG A 209 18.79 4.26 -9.70
N SER A 210 19.35 4.54 -10.88
CA SER A 210 20.03 3.53 -11.70
C SER A 210 21.20 4.18 -12.46
N GLY A 211 22.43 3.87 -12.06
CA GLY A 211 23.64 4.51 -12.54
C GLY A 211 23.63 6.03 -12.28
N LYS A 212 23.63 6.81 -13.34
CA LYS A 212 23.56 8.29 -13.28
C LYS A 212 22.12 8.82 -13.28
N ASN A 213 21.13 7.97 -13.50
CA ASN A 213 19.73 8.37 -13.57
C ASN A 213 19.12 8.42 -12.18
N ASN A 214 18.48 9.53 -11.88
CA ASN A 214 17.67 9.71 -10.68
C ASN A 214 16.29 10.19 -11.12
N ILE A 215 15.25 9.47 -10.70
CA ILE A 215 13.88 9.85 -10.97
C ILE A 215 13.15 9.93 -9.63
N LYS A 216 12.29 10.94 -9.53
CA LYS A 216 11.41 11.13 -8.39
C LYS A 216 10.01 11.45 -8.89
N TRP A 217 9.03 10.73 -8.35
CA TRP A 217 7.61 11.05 -8.48
C TRP A 217 7.05 11.40 -7.11
N VAL A 218 6.16 12.36 -7.08
CA VAL A 218 5.44 12.77 -5.88
C VAL A 218 3.97 12.83 -6.22
N VAL A 219 3.16 12.22 -5.38
CA VAL A 219 1.71 12.36 -5.37
C VAL A 219 1.33 13.04 -4.07
N GLU A 220 0.52 14.07 -4.16
CA GLU A 220 -0.07 14.74 -3.01
C GLU A 220 -1.50 15.10 -3.33
N ASP A 221 -2.41 14.71 -2.46
CA ASP A 221 -3.82 14.98 -2.58
C ASP A 221 -4.42 15.23 -1.20
N SER A 222 -5.46 16.07 -1.11
CA SER A 222 -6.09 16.43 0.15
C SER A 222 -7.59 16.18 0.07
N GLY A 223 -8.15 15.65 1.13
CA GLY A 223 -9.56 15.33 1.26
C GLY A 223 -10.22 15.97 2.47
N HIS A 224 -11.55 16.00 2.46
CA HIS A 224 -12.37 16.44 3.58
C HIS A 224 -13.77 15.81 3.50
N GLY A 225 -14.28 15.39 4.65
CA GLY A 225 -15.60 14.78 4.72
C GLY A 225 -15.67 13.45 3.99
N LEU A 226 -16.66 13.27 3.14
CA LEU A 226 -16.86 12.07 2.32
C LEU A 226 -15.94 12.04 1.08
N ASP A 227 -15.29 13.15 0.74
CA ASP A 227 -14.35 13.25 -0.37
C ASP A 227 -12.93 12.98 0.14
N SER A 228 -12.70 11.73 0.56
CA SER A 228 -11.43 11.29 1.10
C SER A 228 -10.34 11.20 0.02
N SER A 229 -9.18 11.77 0.31
CA SER A 229 -8.00 11.71 -0.54
C SER A 229 -7.54 10.28 -0.79
N MET A 230 -7.46 9.45 0.26
CA MET A 230 -7.04 8.05 0.13
C MET A 230 -8.03 7.26 -0.76
N ALA A 231 -9.33 7.44 -0.56
CA ALA A 231 -10.35 6.79 -1.38
C ALA A 231 -10.27 7.25 -2.84
N ARG A 232 -10.06 8.55 -3.07
CA ARG A 232 -9.95 9.11 -4.42
C ARG A 232 -8.69 8.65 -5.14
N THR A 233 -7.53 8.74 -4.51
CA THR A 233 -6.26 8.34 -5.12
C THR A 233 -6.22 6.84 -5.42
N THR A 234 -6.66 5.99 -4.50
CA THR A 234 -6.81 4.54 -4.72
C THR A 234 -7.84 4.24 -5.80
N GLY A 235 -9.01 4.88 -5.74
CA GLY A 235 -10.11 4.66 -6.69
C GLY A 235 -9.77 5.07 -8.12
N LEU A 236 -9.03 6.16 -8.32
CA LEU A 236 -8.58 6.58 -9.66
C LEU A 236 -7.60 5.56 -10.27
N VAL A 237 -6.64 5.05 -9.50
CA VAL A 237 -5.73 4.00 -9.95
C VAL A 237 -6.52 2.74 -10.30
N THR A 238 -7.45 2.34 -9.44
CA THR A 238 -8.33 1.18 -9.67
C THR A 238 -9.13 1.33 -10.96
N ALA A 239 -9.75 2.50 -11.18
CA ALA A 239 -10.51 2.76 -12.40
C ALA A 239 -9.63 2.64 -13.66
N CYS A 240 -8.41 3.19 -13.63
CA CYS A 240 -7.46 3.03 -14.74
C CYS A 240 -7.09 1.56 -14.99
N CYS A 241 -6.90 0.77 -13.93
CA CYS A 241 -6.62 -0.65 -14.03
C CYS A 241 -7.79 -1.44 -14.62
N VAL A 242 -9.02 -1.14 -14.19
CA VAL A 242 -10.25 -1.75 -14.74
C VAL A 242 -10.39 -1.45 -16.22
N ILE A 243 -10.19 -0.19 -16.63
CA ILE A 243 -10.26 0.21 -18.04
C ILE A 243 -9.19 -0.54 -18.85
N ALA A 244 -7.94 -0.55 -18.40
CA ALA A 244 -6.84 -1.24 -19.07
C ALA A 244 -7.05 -2.76 -19.17
N LEU A 245 -7.73 -3.35 -18.21
CA LEU A 245 -8.04 -4.79 -18.21
C LEU A 245 -9.26 -5.11 -19.10
N ALA A 246 -10.13 -4.11 -19.35
CA ALA A 246 -11.32 -4.27 -20.20
C ALA A 246 -10.99 -4.20 -21.70
N GLU A 247 -9.92 -3.50 -22.09
CA GLU A 247 -9.39 -3.37 -23.46
C GLU A 247 -8.64 -4.65 -23.90
#